data_b2f2a6fe4e05f33276363927733d1af7
#
_entry.id   b2f2a6fe4e05f33276363927733d1af7
#
_cell.length_a   1.000
_cell.length_b   1.000
_cell.length_c   1.000
_cell.angle_alpha   90.00
_cell.angle_beta   90.00
_cell.angle_gamma   90.00
#
_symmetry.space_group_name_H-M   'P 1'
#
loop_
_entity.id
_entity.type
_entity.pdbx_description
1 polymer ?
#
loop_
_entity_poly.entity_id
_entity_poly.type
_entity_poly.pdbx_seq_one_letter_code
_entity_poly.pdbx_strand_id
1 'polypeptide(L)'
;SLLNGYIEVGGRRAEVVVANPAGIRVDGAGFINASRALLTTGQPHYQGGALAGFAVRQGEVSVAGRGLDTQGSDYTHILAGAAHINAPVWGRDVRIVAGQNDVSADGGSATAAGSPSPSGASPTYAIDTGVLGGMYAGKITLVTTHPDAVIRNRGQVLATAGAVAVDAAGKLVNSGTIAAPQLDIRSPE
;
A
#
# COMPACT_ATOMS: atom_id res chain seq x y z
N SER A 1 -8.14 12.20 4.98
CA SER A 1 -7.49 13.13 4.00
C SER A 1 -7.98 12.86 2.60
N LEU A 2 -8.09 13.90 1.79
CA LEU A 2 -8.33 13.81 0.35
C LEU A 2 -7.10 14.34 -0.39
N LEU A 3 -6.55 13.51 -1.29
CA LEU A 3 -5.45 13.87 -2.18
C LEU A 3 -5.98 13.89 -3.62
N ASN A 4 -6.06 15.06 -4.22
CA ASN A 4 -6.60 15.28 -5.57
C ASN A 4 -5.73 16.20 -6.43
N GLY A 5 -4.43 16.24 -6.16
CA GLY A 5 -3.45 17.03 -6.89
C GLY A 5 -2.04 16.52 -6.64
N TYR A 6 -1.06 17.21 -7.22
CA TYR A 6 0.33 16.84 -7.08
C TYR A 6 0.98 17.49 -5.86
N ILE A 7 1.81 16.70 -5.17
CA ILE A 7 2.70 17.16 -4.10
C ILE A 7 4.12 17.23 -4.68
N GLU A 8 4.72 18.41 -4.65
CA GLU A 8 6.06 18.64 -5.16
C GLU A 8 7.04 18.95 -4.03
N VAL A 9 8.19 18.26 -4.06
CA VAL A 9 9.31 18.56 -3.17
C VAL A 9 10.18 19.64 -3.82
N GLY A 10 10.19 20.84 -3.25
CA GLY A 10 11.07 21.91 -3.68
C GLY A 10 12.53 21.64 -3.30
N GLY A 11 13.45 21.80 -4.24
CA GLY A 11 14.88 21.63 -3.99
C GLY A 11 15.36 20.18 -4.05
N ARG A 12 16.07 19.71 -3.02
CA ARG A 12 16.61 18.35 -3.00
C ARG A 12 15.48 17.32 -2.86
N ARG A 13 15.62 16.25 -3.63
CA ARG A 13 14.70 15.11 -3.59
C ARG A 13 14.60 14.54 -2.16
N ALA A 14 13.38 14.30 -1.68
CA ALA A 14 13.15 13.82 -0.31
C ALA A 14 11.96 12.86 -0.27
N GLU A 15 11.85 12.14 0.82
CA GLU A 15 10.65 11.32 1.10
C GLU A 15 9.46 12.21 1.45
N VAL A 16 8.29 11.81 0.96
CA VAL A 16 7.01 12.42 1.34
C VAL A 16 6.16 11.39 2.05
N VAL A 17 5.81 11.68 3.28
CA VAL A 17 4.92 10.85 4.10
C VAL A 17 3.60 11.58 4.32
N VAL A 18 2.52 10.97 3.89
CA VAL A 18 1.16 11.41 4.22
C VAL A 18 0.56 10.40 5.20
N ALA A 19 0.41 10.80 6.44
CA ALA A 19 -0.11 9.95 7.51
C ALA A 19 -1.45 10.48 8.02
N ASN A 20 -2.49 9.64 7.99
CA ASN A 20 -3.80 9.96 8.58
C ASN A 20 -4.51 8.69 9.05
N PRO A 21 -4.56 8.44 10.38
CA PRO A 21 -5.23 7.26 10.94
C PRO A 21 -6.72 7.15 10.61
N ALA A 22 -7.38 8.27 10.28
CA ALA A 22 -8.79 8.27 9.87
C ALA A 22 -9.01 7.86 8.41
N GLY A 23 -7.92 7.70 7.63
CA GLY A 23 -7.96 7.27 6.24
C GLY A 23 -7.52 8.34 5.24
N ILE A 24 -7.17 7.86 4.05
CA ILE A 24 -6.70 8.67 2.92
C ILE A 24 -7.47 8.24 1.68
N ARG A 25 -8.10 9.22 1.03
CA ARG A 25 -8.71 9.05 -0.30
C ARG A 25 -7.83 9.73 -1.35
N VAL A 26 -7.51 9.01 -2.39
CA VAL A 26 -6.72 9.48 -3.53
C VAL A 26 -7.62 9.56 -4.76
N ASP A 27 -7.64 10.72 -5.42
CA ASP A 27 -8.37 10.93 -6.67
C ASP A 27 -7.57 11.86 -7.59
N GLY A 28 -6.67 11.30 -8.37
CA GLY A 28 -5.79 12.05 -9.25
C GLY A 28 -4.65 12.76 -8.51
N ALA A 29 -4.05 12.06 -7.56
CA ALA A 29 -2.85 12.55 -6.90
C ALA A 29 -1.58 12.05 -7.59
N GLY A 30 -0.50 12.80 -7.39
CA GLY A 30 0.83 12.43 -7.84
C GLY A 30 1.92 13.07 -6.99
N PHE A 31 3.16 12.63 -7.21
CA PHE A 31 4.32 13.11 -6.47
C PHE A 31 5.42 13.52 -7.45
N ILE A 32 5.96 14.72 -7.25
CA ILE A 32 7.04 15.29 -8.05
C ILE A 32 8.27 15.46 -7.16
N ASN A 33 9.41 15.00 -7.65
CA ASN A 33 10.70 15.09 -6.95
C ASN A 33 10.71 14.40 -5.57
N ALA A 34 9.83 13.41 -5.36
CA ALA A 34 9.83 12.57 -4.18
C ALA A 34 10.68 11.31 -4.41
N SER A 35 11.58 10.98 -3.50
CA SER A 35 12.32 9.71 -3.56
C SER A 35 11.42 8.53 -3.17
N ARG A 36 10.59 8.72 -2.15
CA ARG A 36 9.57 7.79 -1.72
C ARG A 36 8.26 8.54 -1.48
N ALA A 37 7.17 8.02 -2.01
CA ALA A 37 5.81 8.44 -1.69
C ALA A 37 5.22 7.41 -0.73
N LEU A 38 4.92 7.79 0.50
CA LEU A 38 4.35 6.91 1.51
C LEU A 38 3.00 7.44 1.96
N LEU A 39 1.95 6.64 1.75
CA LEU A 39 0.59 6.90 2.24
C LEU A 39 0.29 5.92 3.36
N THR A 40 -0.02 6.41 4.56
CA THR A 40 -0.27 5.52 5.69
C THR A 40 -1.42 5.96 6.58
N THR A 41 -2.17 4.99 7.08
CA THR A 41 -3.09 5.17 8.20
C THR A 41 -2.42 4.88 9.54
N GLY A 42 -1.14 4.51 9.54
CA GLY A 42 -0.34 4.31 10.73
C GLY A 42 0.03 5.61 11.44
N GLN A 43 0.12 5.53 12.75
CA GLN A 43 0.71 6.60 13.55
C GLN A 43 2.23 6.48 13.51
N PRO A 44 2.95 7.52 13.09
CA PRO A 44 4.40 7.49 13.14
C PRO A 44 4.88 7.46 14.60
N HIS A 45 5.89 6.66 14.86
CA HIS A 45 6.57 6.64 16.16
C HIS A 45 8.06 6.90 15.98
N TYR A 46 8.64 7.57 16.97
CA TYR A 46 10.01 8.03 16.93
C TYR A 46 10.82 7.39 18.06
N GLN A 47 12.07 7.12 17.79
CA GLN A 47 13.03 6.63 18.77
C GLN A 47 14.34 7.41 18.63
N GLY A 48 14.80 8.01 19.72
CA GLY A 48 16.01 8.83 19.68
C GLY A 48 15.93 10.04 18.71
N GLY A 49 14.71 10.56 18.47
CA GLY A 49 14.48 11.68 17.55
C GLY A 49 14.37 11.29 16.07
N ALA A 50 14.60 10.02 15.73
CA ALA A 50 14.44 9.50 14.37
C ALA A 50 13.12 8.73 14.22
N LEU A 51 12.54 8.75 13.02
CA LEU A 51 11.38 7.93 12.71
C LEU A 51 11.75 6.45 12.80
N ALA A 52 11.10 5.71 13.72
CA ALA A 52 11.33 4.29 13.92
C ALA A 52 10.37 3.42 13.11
N GLY A 53 9.15 3.92 12.88
CA GLY A 53 8.16 3.17 12.10
C GLY A 53 6.76 3.74 12.21
N PHE A 54 5.79 2.90 11.84
CA PHE A 54 4.38 3.24 11.80
C PHE A 54 3.55 2.15 12.48
N ALA A 55 2.71 2.56 13.43
CA ALA A 55 1.75 1.68 14.08
C ALA A 55 0.41 1.77 13.34
N VAL A 56 0.17 0.83 12.44
CA VAL A 56 -1.11 0.72 11.70
C VAL A 56 -2.09 -0.08 12.55
N ARG A 57 -3.22 0.53 12.92
CA ARG A 57 -4.25 -0.14 13.75
C ARG A 57 -5.62 -0.14 13.09
N GLN A 58 -5.86 0.82 12.21
CA GLN A 58 -7.13 1.04 11.53
C GLN A 58 -6.95 1.90 10.30
N GLY A 59 -8.06 2.25 9.66
CA GLY A 59 -8.13 3.19 8.56
C GLY A 59 -7.90 2.54 7.20
N GLU A 60 -8.32 3.25 6.18
CA GLU A 60 -8.30 2.79 4.80
C GLU A 60 -7.56 3.80 3.92
N VAL A 61 -6.78 3.29 2.98
CA VAL A 61 -6.31 4.06 1.83
C VAL A 61 -7.11 3.60 0.60
N SER A 62 -7.85 4.52 0.01
CA SER A 62 -8.63 4.24 -1.20
C SER A 62 -8.11 5.06 -2.38
N VAL A 63 -7.89 4.40 -3.52
CA VAL A 63 -7.52 5.03 -4.79
C VAL A 63 -8.70 4.92 -5.74
N ALA A 64 -9.21 6.06 -6.19
CA ALA A 64 -10.40 6.17 -7.02
C ALA A 64 -10.21 7.23 -8.12
N GLY A 65 -11.22 7.39 -8.96
CA GLY A 65 -11.27 8.43 -9.99
C GLY A 65 -10.09 8.40 -10.95
N ARG A 66 -9.24 9.41 -10.89
CA ARG A 66 -8.07 9.55 -11.79
C ARG A 66 -6.82 8.80 -11.31
N GLY A 67 -6.91 8.09 -10.16
CA GLY A 67 -5.84 7.24 -9.70
C GLY A 67 -4.70 7.94 -8.97
N LEU A 68 -3.56 7.27 -8.91
CA LEU A 68 -2.33 7.70 -8.24
C LEU A 68 -1.14 7.56 -9.20
N ASP A 69 -0.45 8.65 -9.45
CA ASP A 69 0.78 8.66 -10.26
C ASP A 69 2.01 8.90 -9.38
N THR A 70 2.83 7.88 -9.27
CA THR A 70 4.10 7.93 -8.53
C THR A 70 5.29 7.49 -9.38
N GLN A 71 5.17 7.55 -10.71
CA GLN A 71 6.25 7.17 -11.64
C GLN A 71 7.53 8.01 -11.44
N GLY A 72 7.39 9.22 -10.91
CA GLY A 72 8.50 10.08 -10.53
C GLY A 72 9.22 9.69 -9.24
N SER A 73 8.67 8.77 -8.45
CA SER A 73 9.24 8.27 -7.21
C SER A 73 9.92 6.92 -7.41
N ASP A 74 10.97 6.63 -6.63
CA ASP A 74 11.63 5.31 -6.70
C ASP A 74 10.78 4.25 -6.02
N TYR A 75 10.13 4.63 -4.90
CA TYR A 75 9.29 3.74 -4.10
C TYR A 75 7.94 4.38 -3.81
N THR A 76 6.90 3.55 -3.84
CA THR A 76 5.55 3.90 -3.44
C THR A 76 5.07 2.90 -2.40
N HIS A 77 4.83 3.37 -1.18
CA HIS A 77 4.36 2.53 -0.10
C HIS A 77 2.96 2.96 0.34
N ILE A 78 2.06 1.99 0.46
CA ILE A 78 0.73 2.15 1.06
C ILE A 78 0.68 1.23 2.27
N LEU A 79 0.62 1.81 3.47
CA LEU A 79 0.62 1.09 4.74
C LEU A 79 -0.69 1.42 5.47
N ALA A 80 -1.66 0.52 5.44
CA ALA A 80 -3.01 0.82 5.92
C ALA A 80 -3.68 -0.37 6.57
N GLY A 81 -4.73 -0.11 7.36
CA GLY A 81 -5.62 -1.17 7.86
C GLY A 81 -6.29 -1.91 6.69
N ALA A 82 -6.69 -1.18 5.67
CA ALA A 82 -7.18 -1.71 4.39
C ALA A 82 -6.72 -0.84 3.22
N ALA A 83 -6.55 -1.43 2.05
CA ALA A 83 -6.24 -0.73 0.81
C ALA A 83 -7.24 -1.11 -0.29
N HIS A 84 -7.94 -0.13 -0.84
CA HIS A 84 -8.90 -0.30 -1.91
C HIS A 84 -8.43 0.41 -3.18
N ILE A 85 -8.13 -0.35 -4.21
CA ILE A 85 -7.59 0.14 -5.48
C ILE A 85 -8.68 0.05 -6.55
N ASN A 86 -9.45 1.12 -6.69
CA ASN A 86 -10.57 1.23 -7.64
C ASN A 86 -10.26 2.14 -8.84
N ALA A 87 -8.99 2.54 -8.98
CA ALA A 87 -8.47 3.31 -10.11
C ALA A 87 -6.99 2.94 -10.31
N PRO A 88 -6.37 3.33 -11.43
CA PRO A 88 -4.98 2.98 -11.70
C PRO A 88 -3.98 3.58 -10.70
N VAL A 89 -3.00 2.78 -10.34
CA VAL A 89 -1.80 3.19 -9.61
C VAL A 89 -0.59 2.95 -10.52
N TRP A 90 0.14 4.00 -10.84
CA TRP A 90 1.37 3.93 -11.63
C TRP A 90 2.57 4.23 -10.76
N GLY A 91 3.58 3.37 -10.80
CA GLY A 91 4.79 3.53 -10.01
C GLY A 91 5.98 2.77 -10.57
N ARG A 92 7.11 2.83 -9.89
CA ARG A 92 8.31 2.04 -10.20
C ARG A 92 8.40 0.79 -9.33
N ASP A 93 8.37 0.96 -8.03
CA ASP A 93 8.29 -0.11 -7.03
C ASP A 93 7.13 0.21 -6.10
N VAL A 94 6.04 -0.53 -6.24
CA VAL A 94 4.81 -0.35 -5.46
C VAL A 94 4.70 -1.45 -4.42
N ARG A 95 4.60 -1.06 -3.16
CA ARG A 95 4.41 -1.97 -2.03
C ARG A 95 3.16 -1.58 -1.24
N ILE A 96 2.27 -2.53 -1.04
CA ILE A 96 1.08 -2.38 -0.21
C ILE A 96 1.17 -3.37 0.95
N VAL A 97 1.09 -2.84 2.16
CA VAL A 97 0.99 -3.64 3.39
C VAL A 97 -0.34 -3.30 4.05
N ALA A 98 -1.20 -4.28 4.21
CA ALA A 98 -2.52 -4.08 4.78
C ALA A 98 -2.77 -4.99 5.98
N GLY A 99 -3.58 -4.48 6.90
CA GLY A 99 -3.89 -5.09 8.19
C GLY A 99 -3.33 -4.31 9.37
N GLN A 100 -3.55 -4.81 10.57
CA GLN A 100 -3.00 -4.20 11.79
C GLN A 100 -1.54 -4.63 11.95
N ASN A 101 -0.63 -3.69 11.74
CA ASN A 101 0.80 -3.97 11.66
C ASN A 101 1.63 -2.92 12.39
N ASP A 102 2.79 -3.34 12.85
CA ASP A 102 3.92 -2.47 13.13
C ASP A 102 4.89 -2.57 11.94
N VAL A 103 5.12 -1.44 11.28
CA VAL A 103 5.89 -1.37 10.06
C VAL A 103 7.14 -0.53 10.30
N SER A 104 8.29 -1.00 9.84
CA SER A 104 9.56 -0.25 9.93
C SER A 104 9.50 1.07 9.16
N ALA A 105 10.35 2.03 9.52
CA ALA A 105 10.40 3.36 8.92
C ALA A 105 10.63 3.32 7.39
N ASP A 106 11.40 2.36 6.92
CA ASP A 106 11.66 2.13 5.49
C ASP A 106 10.51 1.40 4.77
N GLY A 107 9.50 0.92 5.52
CA GLY A 107 8.40 0.13 4.98
C GLY A 107 8.78 -1.29 4.57
N GLY A 108 10.02 -1.71 4.84
CA GLY A 108 10.57 -2.99 4.39
C GLY A 108 10.07 -4.18 5.18
N SER A 109 9.86 -4.04 6.47
CA SER A 109 9.36 -5.10 7.35
C SER A 109 8.02 -4.72 7.98
N ALA A 110 7.15 -5.70 8.09
CA ALA A 110 5.85 -5.58 8.73
C ALA A 110 5.61 -6.79 9.62
N THR A 111 5.20 -6.53 10.86
CA THR A 111 4.83 -7.57 11.81
C THR A 111 3.39 -7.36 12.26
N ALA A 112 2.62 -8.44 12.38
CA ALA A 112 1.26 -8.37 12.89
C ALA A 112 1.25 -7.72 14.27
N ALA A 113 0.33 -6.80 14.52
CA ALA A 113 0.15 -6.23 15.84
C ALA A 113 -0.33 -7.31 16.81
N GLY A 114 0.32 -7.40 17.98
CA GLY A 114 0.19 -8.53 18.93
C GLY A 114 -1.18 -8.68 19.62
N SER A 115 -2.10 -7.74 19.43
CA SER A 115 -3.51 -7.86 19.84
C SER A 115 -4.38 -7.03 18.91
N PRO A 116 -5.42 -7.61 18.34
CA PRO A 116 -6.40 -6.81 17.61
C PRO A 116 -7.00 -5.78 18.59
N SER A 117 -6.91 -4.49 18.22
CA SER A 117 -7.62 -3.47 19.00
C SER A 117 -9.11 -3.78 18.97
N PRO A 118 -9.82 -3.75 20.12
CA PRO A 118 -11.25 -4.08 20.17
C PRO A 118 -12.13 -3.21 19.25
N SER A 119 -11.60 -2.10 18.79
CA SER A 119 -12.31 -1.16 17.90
C SER A 119 -12.05 -1.37 16.41
N GLY A 120 -11.17 -2.28 16.02
CA GLY A 120 -10.86 -2.57 14.63
C GLY A 120 -11.33 -3.95 14.23
N ALA A 121 -12.52 -4.08 13.64
CA ALA A 121 -12.85 -5.29 12.91
C ALA A 121 -11.80 -5.48 11.80
N SER A 122 -11.21 -6.69 11.72
CA SER A 122 -10.36 -7.04 10.59
C SER A 122 -11.15 -6.84 9.30
N PRO A 123 -10.68 -6.02 8.36
CA PRO A 123 -11.43 -5.81 7.12
C PRO A 123 -11.56 -7.16 6.39
N THR A 124 -12.75 -7.45 5.88
CA THR A 124 -13.01 -8.67 5.10
C THR A 124 -12.04 -8.77 3.92
N TYR A 125 -11.70 -7.63 3.32
CA TYR A 125 -10.67 -7.51 2.29
C TYR A 125 -9.63 -6.49 2.72
N ALA A 126 -8.45 -6.97 3.09
CA ALA A 126 -7.36 -6.09 3.48
C ALA A 126 -6.74 -5.37 2.28
N ILE A 127 -6.61 -6.05 1.14
CA ILE A 127 -6.27 -5.45 -0.15
C ILE A 127 -7.35 -5.85 -1.15
N ASP A 128 -8.00 -4.87 -1.75
CA ASP A 128 -9.03 -5.10 -2.77
C ASP A 128 -8.75 -4.26 -4.02
N THR A 129 -8.36 -4.93 -5.11
CA THR A 129 -8.28 -4.31 -6.43
C THR A 129 -9.60 -4.51 -7.15
N GLY A 130 -10.35 -3.43 -7.34
CA GLY A 130 -11.64 -3.43 -8.02
C GLY A 130 -11.51 -3.68 -9.52
N VAL A 131 -12.62 -3.91 -10.19
CA VAL A 131 -12.66 -4.19 -11.65
C VAL A 131 -12.07 -3.04 -12.48
N LEU A 132 -12.24 -1.80 -12.03
CA LEU A 132 -11.67 -0.61 -12.66
C LEU A 132 -10.28 -0.26 -12.11
N GLY A 133 -9.83 -0.97 -11.08
CA GLY A 133 -8.54 -0.77 -10.45
C GLY A 133 -7.42 -1.47 -11.18
N GLY A 134 -6.22 -0.96 -10.98
CA GLY A 134 -5.03 -1.61 -11.49
C GLY A 134 -3.78 -1.06 -10.84
N MET A 135 -2.75 -1.89 -10.79
CA MET A 135 -1.41 -1.50 -10.39
C MET A 135 -0.46 -1.80 -11.54
N TYR A 136 0.25 -0.77 -11.98
CA TYR A 136 1.16 -0.82 -13.11
C TYR A 136 2.52 -0.30 -12.66
N ALA A 137 3.48 -1.18 -12.49
CA ALA A 137 4.78 -0.82 -11.95
C ALA A 137 5.92 -1.66 -12.51
N GLY A 138 7.16 -1.29 -12.21
CA GLY A 138 8.31 -2.15 -12.47
C GLY A 138 8.28 -3.38 -11.57
N LYS A 139 7.93 -3.20 -10.30
CA LYS A 139 7.78 -4.25 -9.29
C LYS A 139 6.57 -3.96 -8.42
N ILE A 140 5.87 -5.01 -7.98
CA ILE A 140 4.71 -4.91 -7.09
C ILE A 140 4.85 -5.92 -5.96
N THR A 141 4.63 -5.46 -4.73
CA THR A 141 4.62 -6.32 -3.54
C THR A 141 3.35 -6.09 -2.73
N LEU A 142 2.59 -7.14 -2.48
CA LEU A 142 1.36 -7.12 -1.69
C LEU A 142 1.56 -7.99 -0.46
N VAL A 143 1.35 -7.43 0.73
CA VAL A 143 1.58 -8.11 2.01
C VAL A 143 0.36 -7.98 2.93
N THR A 144 -0.06 -9.09 3.50
CA THR A 144 -0.97 -9.12 4.64
C THR A 144 -0.41 -10.03 5.72
N THR A 145 -0.54 -9.63 6.98
CA THR A 145 0.09 -10.30 8.11
C THR A 145 -0.89 -11.06 9.01
N HIS A 146 -2.19 -10.86 8.81
CA HIS A 146 -3.23 -11.54 9.56
C HIS A 146 -3.80 -12.73 8.80
N PRO A 147 -4.03 -13.88 9.46
CA PRO A 147 -4.56 -15.08 8.82
C PRO A 147 -6.00 -14.91 8.29
N ASP A 148 -6.77 -13.98 8.84
CA ASP A 148 -8.14 -13.67 8.38
C ASP A 148 -8.18 -12.60 7.29
N ALA A 149 -7.04 -12.03 6.91
CA ALA A 149 -6.95 -11.00 5.90
C ALA A 149 -7.06 -11.60 4.50
N VAL A 150 -7.89 -11.00 3.65
CA VAL A 150 -8.06 -11.43 2.26
C VAL A 150 -7.46 -10.41 1.32
N ILE A 151 -6.61 -10.87 0.40
CA ILE A 151 -6.22 -10.12 -0.79
C ILE A 151 -7.16 -10.54 -1.92
N ARG A 152 -7.91 -9.58 -2.47
CA ARG A 152 -8.78 -9.81 -3.61
C ARG A 152 -8.32 -8.98 -4.80
N ASN A 153 -8.14 -9.62 -5.94
CA ASN A 153 -7.90 -8.94 -7.20
C ASN A 153 -8.99 -9.25 -8.21
N ARG A 154 -9.67 -8.23 -8.69
CA ARG A 154 -10.66 -8.27 -9.77
C ARG A 154 -10.24 -7.41 -10.97
N GLY A 155 -9.18 -6.64 -10.80
CA GLY A 155 -8.60 -5.75 -11.80
C GLY A 155 -7.28 -6.29 -12.37
N GLN A 156 -6.30 -5.42 -12.49
CA GLN A 156 -5.01 -5.75 -13.08
C GLN A 156 -3.87 -5.46 -12.12
N VAL A 157 -2.95 -6.41 -11.97
CA VAL A 157 -1.70 -6.27 -11.24
C VAL A 157 -0.57 -6.67 -12.18
N LEU A 158 0.09 -5.66 -12.77
CA LEU A 158 1.05 -5.86 -13.85
C LEU A 158 2.41 -5.27 -13.49
N ALA A 159 3.42 -6.12 -13.38
CA ALA A 159 4.80 -5.69 -13.26
C ALA A 159 5.55 -5.87 -14.58
N THR A 160 6.34 -4.87 -14.98
CA THR A 160 6.97 -4.84 -16.31
C THR A 160 8.45 -5.20 -16.30
N ALA A 161 9.15 -5.00 -15.19
CA ALA A 161 10.61 -5.14 -15.11
C ALA A 161 11.09 -6.11 -14.04
N GLY A 162 10.23 -6.49 -13.10
CA GLY A 162 10.59 -7.33 -11.96
C GLY A 162 9.48 -8.31 -11.62
N ALA A 163 9.28 -8.53 -10.32
CA ALA A 163 8.32 -9.49 -9.82
C ALA A 163 7.00 -8.84 -9.37
N VAL A 164 5.92 -9.61 -9.43
CA VAL A 164 4.79 -9.48 -8.52
C VAL A 164 5.01 -10.47 -7.39
N ALA A 165 5.19 -9.95 -6.18
CA ALA A 165 5.29 -10.74 -4.97
C ALA A 165 4.01 -10.56 -4.14
N VAL A 166 3.35 -11.65 -3.78
CA VAL A 166 2.20 -11.67 -2.89
C VAL A 166 2.55 -12.52 -1.68
N ASP A 167 2.55 -11.92 -0.51
CA ASP A 167 2.77 -12.60 0.77
C ASP A 167 1.50 -12.43 1.62
N ALA A 168 0.58 -13.36 1.47
CA ALA A 168 -0.69 -13.35 2.16
C ALA A 168 -0.65 -14.32 3.33
N ALA A 169 -0.71 -13.80 4.57
CA ALA A 169 -0.92 -14.64 5.75
C ALA A 169 -2.32 -15.29 5.76
N GLY A 170 -3.27 -14.65 5.11
CA GLY A 170 -4.61 -15.16 4.85
C GLY A 170 -4.80 -15.56 3.39
N LYS A 171 -5.99 -15.37 2.87
CA LYS A 171 -6.40 -15.89 1.56
C LYS A 171 -6.12 -14.91 0.41
N LEU A 172 -5.68 -15.44 -0.74
CA LEU A 172 -5.66 -14.74 -2.02
C LEU A 172 -6.84 -15.19 -2.89
N VAL A 173 -7.65 -14.25 -3.36
CA VAL A 173 -8.74 -14.47 -4.30
C VAL A 173 -8.47 -13.65 -5.57
N ASN A 174 -8.15 -14.32 -6.66
CA ASN A 174 -7.88 -13.67 -7.94
C ASN A 174 -8.92 -14.05 -8.99
N SER A 175 -9.68 -13.07 -9.46
CA SER A 175 -10.56 -13.18 -10.63
C SER A 175 -10.20 -12.19 -11.72
N GLY A 176 -9.16 -11.40 -11.50
CA GLY A 176 -8.57 -10.48 -12.46
C GLY A 176 -7.28 -11.03 -13.08
N THR A 177 -6.39 -10.13 -13.44
CA THR A 177 -5.09 -10.47 -14.03
C THR A 177 -3.96 -10.14 -13.06
N ILE A 178 -3.05 -11.09 -12.87
CA ILE A 178 -1.75 -10.86 -12.24
C ILE A 178 -0.69 -11.32 -13.24
N ALA A 179 0.19 -10.43 -13.68
CA ALA A 179 1.22 -10.74 -14.65
C ALA A 179 2.54 -10.02 -14.35
N ALA A 180 3.63 -10.74 -14.50
CA ALA A 180 4.99 -10.23 -14.32
C ALA A 180 5.99 -11.18 -15.00
N PRO A 181 7.24 -10.72 -15.25
CA PRO A 181 8.33 -11.63 -15.60
C PRO A 181 8.58 -12.71 -14.56
N GLN A 182 8.36 -12.40 -13.28
CA GLN A 182 8.45 -13.35 -12.18
C GLN A 182 7.26 -13.20 -11.23
N LEU A 183 6.65 -14.31 -10.86
CA LEU A 183 5.57 -14.37 -9.87
C LEU A 183 6.04 -15.14 -8.64
N ASP A 184 5.94 -14.53 -7.47
CA ASP A 184 6.19 -15.16 -6.17
C ASP A 184 4.94 -14.99 -5.31
N ILE A 185 4.13 -16.03 -5.22
CA ILE A 185 2.85 -15.99 -4.52
C ILE A 185 2.90 -16.98 -3.37
N ARG A 186 2.73 -16.46 -2.16
CA ARG A 186 2.61 -17.21 -0.92
C ARG A 186 1.25 -16.91 -0.31
N SER A 187 0.44 -17.94 -0.16
CA SER A 187 -0.87 -17.89 0.48
C SER A 187 -1.14 -19.25 1.10
N PRO A 188 -1.74 -19.33 2.30
CA PRO A 188 -2.26 -20.60 2.81
C PRO A 188 -3.29 -21.17 1.83
N GLU A 189 -3.44 -22.50 1.84
CA GLU A 189 -4.46 -23.22 1.08
C GLU A 189 -5.87 -22.90 1.58
#